data_d60c183348bd85e47c922f126f44c602
#
_entry.id   d60c183348bd85e47c922f126f44c602
#
_cell.length_a   1.000
_cell.length_b   1.000
_cell.length_c   1.000
_cell.angle_alpha   90.00
_cell.angle_beta   90.00
_cell.angle_gamma   90.00
#
_symmetry.space_group_name_H-M   'P 1'
#
loop_
_entity.id
_entity.type
_entity.pdbx_description
1 polymer ?
#
loop_
_entity_poly.entity_id
_entity_poly.type
_entity_poly.pdbx_seq_one_letter_code
_entity_poly.pdbx_strand_id
1 'polypeptide(L)'
;MVKKKTKTKLPQKVVKYLDKAGIKHDILEHKTVYTAFDAAATMKKKMGEIAKSLLVKADKDYYLVLLPADYNLDFKKLGSCIGQQTKKKIKVVKIPGEEIMKEVLKVKSGAMSAFGKIHDLPVIVDKNLVKAKKAVFSSGSFNHSVEMAVKDFIKLENAVLGSFGIKKKVKLQKTAKSKKINESKNKTMACCGSKKKKKKKK
;
A
#
# COMPACT_ATOMS: atom_id res chain seq x y z
N MET A 1 -24.31 -25.20 3.39
CA MET A 1 -24.67 -23.84 3.84
C MET A 1 -24.04 -22.78 2.95
N VAL A 2 -24.83 -22.17 2.08
CA VAL A 2 -24.35 -21.10 1.17
C VAL A 2 -24.24 -19.81 2.00
N LYS A 3 -23.00 -19.35 2.25
CA LYS A 3 -22.78 -18.04 2.92
C LYS A 3 -23.34 -16.94 2.03
N LYS A 4 -24.43 -16.30 2.48
CA LYS A 4 -24.99 -15.08 1.86
C LYS A 4 -23.86 -14.08 1.67
N LYS A 5 -23.53 -13.74 0.41
CA LYS A 5 -22.67 -12.58 0.11
C LYS A 5 -23.40 -11.33 0.58
N THR A 6 -22.99 -10.75 1.69
CA THR A 6 -23.43 -9.43 2.09
C THR A 6 -22.99 -8.43 1.01
N LYS A 7 -23.93 -7.89 0.25
CA LYS A 7 -23.65 -6.79 -0.68
C LYS A 7 -23.12 -5.62 0.12
N THR A 8 -21.83 -5.35 -0.01
CA THR A 8 -21.19 -4.21 0.65
C THR A 8 -21.65 -2.92 -0.02
N LYS A 9 -21.96 -1.91 0.80
CA LYS A 9 -22.52 -0.64 0.30
C LYS A 9 -21.42 0.11 -0.48
N LEU A 10 -21.71 0.47 -1.74
CA LEU A 10 -20.81 1.25 -2.59
C LEU A 10 -20.43 2.60 -1.93
N PRO A 11 -19.21 3.10 -2.14
CA PRO A 11 -18.76 4.40 -1.64
C PRO A 11 -19.40 5.55 -2.44
N GLN A 12 -20.68 5.81 -2.19
CA GLN A 12 -21.50 6.73 -2.95
C GLN A 12 -20.91 8.13 -3.15
N LYS A 13 -20.17 8.65 -2.14
CA LYS A 13 -19.52 9.98 -2.25
C LYS A 13 -18.49 10.01 -3.37
N VAL A 14 -17.65 8.96 -3.46
CA VAL A 14 -16.61 8.87 -4.49
C VAL A 14 -17.23 8.62 -5.87
N VAL A 15 -18.21 7.73 -5.95
CA VAL A 15 -18.91 7.44 -7.22
C VAL A 15 -19.56 8.71 -7.78
N LYS A 16 -20.37 9.40 -6.98
CA LYS A 16 -21.02 10.67 -7.40
C LYS A 16 -20.00 11.74 -7.80
N TYR A 17 -18.86 11.79 -7.11
CA TYR A 17 -17.79 12.73 -7.41
C TYR A 17 -17.16 12.46 -8.78
N LEU A 18 -16.89 11.19 -9.09
CA LEU A 18 -16.29 10.76 -10.35
C LEU A 18 -17.28 10.89 -11.53
N ASP A 19 -18.54 10.51 -11.32
CA ASP A 19 -19.60 10.63 -12.32
C ASP A 19 -19.85 12.09 -12.69
N LYS A 20 -19.90 12.98 -11.68
CA LYS A 20 -20.04 14.43 -11.91
C LYS A 20 -18.86 15.01 -12.69
N ALA A 21 -17.67 14.45 -12.52
CA ALA A 21 -16.48 14.87 -13.25
C ALA A 21 -16.38 14.27 -14.67
N GLY A 22 -17.27 13.34 -15.04
CA GLY A 22 -17.27 12.69 -16.34
C GLY A 22 -16.01 11.84 -16.63
N ILE A 23 -15.33 11.36 -15.59
CA ILE A 23 -14.06 10.63 -15.74
C ILE A 23 -14.31 9.13 -15.86
N LYS A 24 -13.68 8.52 -16.87
CA LYS A 24 -13.74 7.07 -17.06
C LYS A 24 -13.04 6.34 -15.91
N HIS A 25 -13.78 5.53 -15.18
CA HIS A 25 -13.31 4.77 -14.05
C HIS A 25 -13.99 3.42 -13.94
N ASP A 26 -13.33 2.47 -13.28
CA ASP A 26 -13.87 1.15 -12.99
C ASP A 26 -13.92 0.96 -11.47
N ILE A 27 -15.08 0.56 -10.92
CA ILE A 27 -15.20 0.23 -9.50
C ILE A 27 -14.91 -1.24 -9.33
N LEU A 28 -13.86 -1.53 -8.56
CA LEU A 28 -13.42 -2.88 -8.25
C LEU A 28 -13.98 -3.30 -6.89
N GLU A 29 -14.87 -4.29 -6.88
CA GLU A 29 -15.30 -4.97 -5.65
C GLU A 29 -14.31 -6.08 -5.30
N HIS A 30 -13.89 -6.14 -4.05
CA HIS A 30 -12.93 -7.12 -3.56
C HIS A 30 -13.23 -7.55 -2.11
N LYS A 31 -12.58 -8.59 -1.64
CA LYS A 31 -12.62 -8.98 -0.24
C LYS A 31 -12.07 -7.84 0.62
N THR A 32 -12.49 -7.79 1.89
CA THR A 32 -11.98 -6.79 2.83
C THR A 32 -10.45 -6.77 2.86
N VAL A 33 -9.87 -5.63 2.60
CA VAL A 33 -8.42 -5.40 2.63
C VAL A 33 -8.10 -4.23 3.54
N TYR A 34 -7.01 -4.35 4.30
CA TYR A 34 -6.56 -3.32 5.23
C TYR A 34 -5.25 -2.68 4.80
N THR A 35 -4.48 -3.37 3.99
CA THR A 35 -3.18 -2.89 3.50
C THR A 35 -3.12 -2.83 1.99
N ALA A 36 -2.23 -1.99 1.46
CA ALA A 36 -1.99 -1.93 0.02
C ALA A 36 -1.41 -3.25 -0.54
N PHE A 37 -0.76 -4.07 0.32
CA PHE A 37 -0.28 -5.40 -0.05
C PHE A 37 -1.45 -6.36 -0.23
N ASP A 38 -2.41 -6.39 0.73
CA ASP A 38 -3.60 -7.23 0.63
C ASP A 38 -4.44 -6.84 -0.59
N ALA A 39 -4.54 -5.53 -0.87
CA ALA A 39 -5.22 -5.01 -2.03
C ALA A 39 -4.59 -5.52 -3.34
N ALA A 40 -3.25 -5.45 -3.48
CA ALA A 40 -2.54 -5.96 -4.65
C ALA A 40 -2.75 -7.47 -4.84
N ALA A 41 -2.62 -8.25 -3.76
CA ALA A 41 -2.78 -9.70 -3.78
C ALA A 41 -4.23 -10.10 -4.14
N THR A 42 -5.23 -9.45 -3.52
CA THR A 42 -6.65 -9.76 -3.71
C THR A 42 -7.14 -9.40 -5.11
N MET A 43 -6.69 -8.27 -5.65
CA MET A 43 -7.06 -7.79 -6.99
C MET A 43 -6.14 -8.31 -8.10
N LYS A 44 -5.12 -9.11 -7.76
CA LYS A 44 -4.11 -9.64 -8.70
C LYS A 44 -3.43 -8.53 -9.52
N LYS A 45 -3.15 -7.39 -8.88
CA LYS A 45 -2.49 -6.23 -9.47
C LYS A 45 -1.03 -6.14 -8.98
N LYS A 46 -0.17 -5.49 -9.77
CA LYS A 46 1.20 -5.22 -9.33
C LYS A 46 1.21 -4.15 -8.24
N MET A 47 2.14 -4.26 -7.28
CA MET A 47 2.28 -3.28 -6.20
C MET A 47 2.47 -1.84 -6.70
N GLY A 48 3.16 -1.68 -7.82
CA GLY A 48 3.36 -0.37 -8.46
C GLY A 48 2.10 0.24 -9.06
N GLU A 49 1.04 -0.56 -9.26
CA GLU A 49 -0.27 -0.12 -9.77
C GLU A 49 -1.26 0.23 -8.63
N ILE A 50 -0.89 -0.02 -7.38
CA ILE A 50 -1.70 0.33 -6.22
C ILE A 50 -1.23 1.67 -5.67
N ALA A 51 -2.09 2.66 -5.68
CA ALA A 51 -1.85 3.96 -5.08
C ALA A 51 -2.06 3.89 -3.57
N LYS A 52 -0.97 4.00 -2.81
CA LYS A 52 -1.00 4.10 -1.35
C LYS A 52 -1.25 5.55 -0.97
N SER A 53 -2.36 5.82 -0.29
CA SER A 53 -2.72 7.14 0.23
C SER A 53 -2.21 7.31 1.66
N LEU A 54 -1.64 8.46 1.97
CA LEU A 54 -1.15 8.82 3.30
C LEU A 54 -1.59 10.25 3.63
N LEU A 55 -2.17 10.46 4.82
CA LEU A 55 -2.33 11.79 5.37
C LEU A 55 -1.00 12.23 5.98
N VAL A 56 -0.53 13.41 5.58
CA VAL A 56 0.73 13.98 6.07
C VAL A 56 0.47 15.38 6.60
N LYS A 57 1.05 15.69 7.75
CA LYS A 57 1.09 17.03 8.32
C LYS A 57 2.45 17.64 8.02
N ALA A 58 2.45 18.77 7.31
CA ALA A 58 3.63 19.59 7.08
C ALA A 58 3.45 20.92 7.83
N ASP A 59 4.21 21.11 8.90
CA ASP A 59 4.05 22.20 9.88
C ASP A 59 2.61 22.30 10.41
N LYS A 60 1.81 23.23 9.89
CA LYS A 60 0.41 23.45 10.29
C LYS A 60 -0.59 22.83 9.32
N ASP A 61 -0.19 22.56 8.08
CA ASP A 61 -1.08 22.17 6.99
C ASP A 61 -1.11 20.65 6.78
N TYR A 62 -2.25 20.15 6.29
CA TYR A 62 -2.43 18.74 5.97
C TYR A 62 -2.44 18.52 4.45
N TYR A 63 -1.85 17.43 4.02
CA TYR A 63 -1.73 17.03 2.63
C TYR A 63 -2.09 15.55 2.47
N LEU A 64 -2.78 15.23 1.38
CA LEU A 64 -2.98 13.86 0.98
C LEU A 64 -1.88 13.46 -0.01
N VAL A 65 -1.05 12.51 0.38
CA VAL A 65 0.13 12.09 -0.38
C VAL A 65 -0.10 10.71 -0.96
N LEU A 66 0.10 10.56 -2.27
CA LEU A 66 -0.04 9.29 -2.97
C LEU A 66 1.30 8.83 -3.57
N LEU A 67 1.60 7.55 -3.36
CA LEU A 67 2.79 6.90 -3.91
C LEU A 67 2.48 5.44 -4.21
N PRO A 68 3.25 4.77 -5.11
CA PRO A 68 3.08 3.35 -5.36
C PRO A 68 3.29 2.52 -4.09
N ALA A 69 2.55 1.42 -3.93
CA ALA A 69 2.60 0.60 -2.72
C ALA A 69 3.97 -0.07 -2.46
N ASP A 70 4.78 -0.25 -3.50
CA ASP A 70 6.17 -0.74 -3.42
C ASP A 70 7.21 0.34 -3.07
N TYR A 71 6.76 1.56 -2.75
CA TYR A 71 7.61 2.66 -2.31
C TYR A 71 7.36 3.04 -0.86
N ASN A 72 8.40 3.56 -0.20
CA ASN A 72 8.34 4.22 1.09
C ASN A 72 8.40 5.74 0.90
N LEU A 73 7.80 6.47 1.83
CA LEU A 73 7.82 7.92 1.86
C LEU A 73 9.14 8.45 2.41
N ASP A 74 9.78 9.36 1.67
CA ASP A 74 10.92 10.15 2.14
C ASP A 74 10.38 11.51 2.63
N PHE A 75 10.37 11.71 3.93
CA PHE A 75 9.84 12.93 4.56
C PHE A 75 10.64 14.18 4.20
N LYS A 76 11.97 14.06 4.03
CA LYS A 76 12.84 15.19 3.68
C LYS A 76 12.55 15.68 2.26
N LYS A 77 12.48 14.74 1.30
CA LYS A 77 12.15 15.07 -0.09
C LYS A 77 10.72 15.59 -0.23
N LEU A 78 9.76 15.02 0.52
CA LEU A 78 8.39 15.52 0.54
C LEU A 78 8.34 16.96 1.09
N GLY A 79 9.03 17.23 2.20
CA GLY A 79 9.12 18.59 2.76
C GLY A 79 9.70 19.60 1.78
N SER A 80 10.75 19.23 1.05
CA SER A 80 11.31 20.08 -0.01
C SER A 80 10.32 20.31 -1.15
N CYS A 81 9.57 19.27 -1.56
CA CYS A 81 8.54 19.37 -2.60
C CYS A 81 7.41 20.32 -2.18
N ILE A 82 6.90 20.20 -0.95
CA ILE A 82 5.86 21.09 -0.41
C ILE A 82 6.40 22.51 -0.30
N GLY A 83 7.63 22.67 0.18
CA GLY A 83 8.28 23.97 0.32
C GLY A 83 8.42 24.72 -0.99
N GLN A 84 8.78 24.04 -2.08
CA GLN A 84 8.83 24.61 -3.43
C GLN A 84 7.45 25.09 -3.91
N GLN A 85 6.40 24.30 -3.63
CA GLN A 85 5.03 24.62 -4.03
C GLN A 85 4.45 25.81 -3.26
N THR A 86 4.66 25.82 -1.94
CA THR A 86 4.09 26.84 -1.06
C THR A 86 4.97 28.09 -0.94
N LYS A 87 6.18 28.04 -1.53
CA LYS A 87 7.23 29.07 -1.36
C LYS A 87 7.58 29.32 0.12
N LYS A 88 7.40 28.30 0.98
CA LYS A 88 7.68 28.35 2.42
C LYS A 88 8.70 27.28 2.79
N LYS A 89 9.57 27.57 3.76
CA LYS A 89 10.47 26.57 4.33
C LYS A 89 9.69 25.67 5.28
N ILE A 90 9.49 24.40 4.92
CA ILE A 90 8.84 23.40 5.76
C ILE A 90 9.87 22.87 6.77
N LYS A 91 9.53 22.95 8.06
CA LYS A 91 10.40 22.51 9.17
C LYS A 91 10.15 21.07 9.56
N VAL A 92 8.88 20.66 9.66
CA VAL A 92 8.47 19.36 10.16
C VAL A 92 7.46 18.71 9.22
N VAL A 93 7.75 17.48 8.81
CA VAL A 93 6.82 16.63 8.04
C VAL A 93 6.62 15.33 8.80
N LYS A 94 5.37 14.98 9.13
CA LYS A 94 5.04 13.76 9.88
C LYS A 94 3.69 13.19 9.47
N ILE A 95 3.51 11.89 9.71
CA ILE A 95 2.20 11.25 9.63
C ILE A 95 1.49 11.50 10.96
N PRO A 96 0.30 12.11 10.98
CA PRO A 96 -0.45 12.35 12.19
C PRO A 96 -0.96 11.03 12.80
N GLY A 97 -1.27 11.04 14.08
CA GLY A 97 -1.88 9.90 14.76
C GLY A 97 -3.30 9.62 14.27
N GLU A 98 -3.82 8.44 14.59
CA GLU A 98 -5.14 7.98 14.13
C GLU A 98 -6.30 8.88 14.55
N GLU A 99 -6.22 9.50 15.73
CA GLU A 99 -7.23 10.43 16.23
C GLU A 99 -7.36 11.65 15.33
N ILE A 100 -6.24 12.27 14.99
CA ILE A 100 -6.18 13.42 14.06
C ILE A 100 -6.66 13.00 12.67
N MET A 101 -6.30 11.78 12.22
CA MET A 101 -6.78 11.26 10.93
C MET A 101 -8.30 11.12 10.92
N LYS A 102 -8.91 10.66 12.01
CA LYS A 102 -10.38 10.55 12.14
C LYS A 102 -11.04 11.92 12.14
N GLU A 103 -10.45 12.89 12.82
CA GLU A 103 -10.97 14.26 12.90
C GLU A 103 -10.90 14.97 11.54
N VAL A 104 -9.74 14.95 10.88
CA VAL A 104 -9.50 15.65 9.61
C VAL A 104 -10.26 15.00 8.46
N LEU A 105 -10.25 13.67 8.37
CA LEU A 105 -10.85 12.94 7.25
C LEU A 105 -12.31 12.52 7.51
N LYS A 106 -12.76 12.54 8.76
CA LYS A 106 -14.11 12.07 9.20
C LYS A 106 -14.39 10.63 8.74
N VAL A 107 -13.37 9.79 8.66
CA VAL A 107 -13.44 8.38 8.23
C VAL A 107 -12.83 7.45 9.28
N LYS A 108 -13.21 6.17 9.22
CA LYS A 108 -12.61 5.14 10.06
C LYS A 108 -11.13 4.95 9.71
N SER A 109 -10.29 4.70 10.71
CA SER A 109 -8.89 4.36 10.51
C SER A 109 -8.73 3.24 9.47
N GLY A 110 -7.83 3.43 8.50
CA GLY A 110 -7.59 2.50 7.39
C GLY A 110 -8.52 2.62 6.18
N ALA A 111 -9.65 3.35 6.27
CA ALA A 111 -10.57 3.59 5.17
C ALA A 111 -10.40 4.99 4.57
N MET A 112 -9.14 5.40 4.32
CA MET A 112 -8.86 6.72 3.74
C MET A 112 -9.06 6.70 2.23
N SER A 113 -9.91 7.62 1.73
CA SER A 113 -10.07 7.86 0.29
C SER A 113 -8.81 8.49 -0.30
N ALA A 114 -8.51 8.16 -1.55
CA ALA A 114 -7.43 8.78 -2.31
C ALA A 114 -7.80 10.18 -2.86
N PHE A 115 -9.07 10.55 -2.80
CA PHE A 115 -9.60 11.78 -3.39
C PHE A 115 -9.60 12.92 -2.37
N GLY A 116 -8.61 13.82 -2.48
CA GLY A 116 -8.39 14.91 -1.54
C GLY A 116 -9.49 15.96 -1.57
N LYS A 117 -10.04 16.29 -2.74
CA LYS A 117 -11.14 17.25 -2.89
C LYS A 117 -12.40 16.88 -2.10
N ILE A 118 -12.62 15.59 -1.81
CA ILE A 118 -13.73 15.15 -0.96
C ILE A 118 -13.51 15.55 0.52
N HIS A 119 -12.28 15.84 0.89
CA HIS A 119 -11.83 16.17 2.24
C HIS A 119 -11.24 17.58 2.34
N ASP A 120 -11.36 18.38 1.29
CA ASP A 120 -10.77 19.72 1.17
C ASP A 120 -9.26 19.75 1.44
N LEU A 121 -8.56 18.68 0.98
CA LEU A 121 -7.13 18.51 1.16
C LEU A 121 -6.37 18.61 -0.17
N PRO A 122 -5.24 19.35 -0.22
CA PRO A 122 -4.37 19.33 -1.37
C PRO A 122 -3.73 17.96 -1.56
N VAL A 123 -3.62 17.55 -2.83
CA VAL A 123 -3.11 16.22 -3.21
C VAL A 123 -1.72 16.34 -3.82
N ILE A 124 -0.80 15.50 -3.35
CA ILE A 124 0.55 15.39 -3.88
C ILE A 124 0.79 13.95 -4.33
N VAL A 125 1.20 13.78 -5.58
CA VAL A 125 1.41 12.46 -6.20
C VAL A 125 2.89 12.26 -6.50
N ASP A 126 3.43 11.11 -6.14
CA ASP A 126 4.81 10.75 -6.50
C ASP A 126 4.93 10.44 -7.99
N LYS A 127 5.99 10.97 -8.64
CA LYS A 127 6.28 10.75 -10.07
C LYS A 127 6.39 9.28 -10.45
N ASN A 128 6.74 8.40 -9.51
CA ASN A 128 6.81 6.97 -9.79
C ASN A 128 5.43 6.34 -10.02
N LEU A 129 4.35 6.91 -9.45
CA LEU A 129 2.99 6.44 -9.71
C LEU A 129 2.56 6.73 -11.17
N VAL A 130 3.06 7.81 -11.75
CA VAL A 130 2.74 8.19 -13.15
C VAL A 130 3.29 7.16 -14.16
N LYS A 131 4.30 6.36 -13.79
CA LYS A 131 4.82 5.27 -14.63
C LYS A 131 3.77 4.19 -14.89
N ALA A 132 2.80 4.03 -13.99
CA ALA A 132 1.63 3.20 -14.23
C ALA A 132 0.61 3.99 -15.05
N LYS A 133 0.20 3.47 -16.21
CA LYS A 133 -0.84 4.12 -17.04
C LYS A 133 -2.16 4.21 -16.30
N LYS A 134 -2.55 3.13 -15.60
CA LYS A 134 -3.71 3.01 -14.71
C LYS A 134 -3.24 2.63 -13.32
N ALA A 135 -3.95 3.10 -12.31
CA ALA A 135 -3.69 2.73 -10.93
C ALA A 135 -5.01 2.50 -10.18
N VAL A 136 -4.92 1.73 -9.12
CA VAL A 136 -6.03 1.45 -8.20
C VAL A 136 -5.93 2.40 -7.02
N PHE A 137 -6.96 3.19 -6.82
CA PHE A 137 -7.08 4.18 -5.77
C PHE A 137 -8.07 3.72 -4.70
N SER A 138 -7.80 4.02 -3.44
CA SER A 138 -8.73 3.75 -2.36
C SER A 138 -9.98 4.63 -2.48
N SER A 139 -11.14 4.02 -2.41
CA SER A 139 -12.42 4.72 -2.41
C SER A 139 -12.88 5.18 -1.03
N GLY A 140 -12.12 4.88 0.03
CA GLY A 140 -12.57 5.06 1.40
C GLY A 140 -13.43 3.90 1.93
N SER A 141 -13.47 2.79 1.21
CA SER A 141 -14.13 1.54 1.62
C SER A 141 -13.11 0.41 1.70
N PHE A 142 -13.30 -0.52 2.63
CA PHE A 142 -12.44 -1.72 2.73
C PHE A 142 -12.72 -2.78 1.67
N ASN A 143 -13.80 -2.65 0.91
CA ASN A 143 -14.28 -3.65 -0.04
C ASN A 143 -14.38 -3.13 -1.47
N HIS A 144 -14.14 -1.83 -1.69
CA HIS A 144 -14.21 -1.22 -3.00
C HIS A 144 -13.00 -0.32 -3.23
N SER A 145 -12.46 -0.40 -4.44
CA SER A 145 -11.41 0.48 -4.94
C SER A 145 -11.80 1.03 -6.30
N VAL A 146 -11.16 2.08 -6.74
CA VAL A 146 -11.40 2.71 -8.04
C VAL A 146 -10.16 2.51 -8.91
N GLU A 147 -10.31 1.90 -10.08
CA GLU A 147 -9.27 1.86 -11.10
C GLU A 147 -9.52 2.94 -12.13
N MET A 148 -8.54 3.79 -12.37
CA MET A 148 -8.61 4.85 -13.36
C MET A 148 -7.23 5.22 -13.88
N ALA A 149 -7.18 5.99 -14.98
CA ALA A 149 -5.91 6.50 -15.49
C ALA A 149 -5.27 7.50 -14.52
N VAL A 150 -3.98 7.34 -14.25
CA VAL A 150 -3.25 8.23 -13.32
C VAL A 150 -3.26 9.67 -13.79
N LYS A 151 -3.19 9.90 -15.10
CA LYS A 151 -3.27 11.25 -15.68
C LYS A 151 -4.60 11.95 -15.38
N ASP A 152 -5.71 11.19 -15.46
CA ASP A 152 -7.04 11.74 -15.21
C ASP A 152 -7.24 12.03 -13.72
N PHE A 153 -6.71 11.16 -12.84
CA PHE A 153 -6.67 11.41 -11.40
C PHE A 153 -5.93 12.72 -11.07
N ILE A 154 -4.73 12.93 -11.66
CA ILE A 154 -3.93 14.15 -11.44
C ILE A 154 -4.69 15.40 -11.86
N LYS A 155 -5.35 15.37 -13.03
CA LYS A 155 -6.19 16.48 -13.52
C LYS A 155 -7.39 16.73 -12.62
N LEU A 156 -8.09 15.67 -12.22
CA LEU A 156 -9.27 15.73 -11.35
C LEU A 156 -8.96 16.40 -10.01
N GLU A 157 -7.88 15.98 -9.38
CA GLU A 157 -7.48 16.45 -8.05
C GLU A 157 -6.63 17.74 -8.09
N ASN A 158 -6.25 18.23 -9.28
CA ASN A 158 -5.22 19.28 -9.44
C ASN A 158 -3.95 18.91 -8.67
N ALA A 159 -3.57 17.64 -8.72
CA ALA A 159 -2.52 17.10 -7.88
C ALA A 159 -1.15 17.60 -8.29
N VAL A 160 -0.35 17.96 -7.30
CA VAL A 160 1.04 18.35 -7.48
C VAL A 160 1.92 17.12 -7.65
N LEU A 161 2.83 17.13 -8.63
CA LEU A 161 3.78 16.07 -8.84
C LEU A 161 5.09 16.33 -8.09
N GLY A 162 5.51 15.35 -7.26
CA GLY A 162 6.77 15.37 -6.54
C GLY A 162 7.59 14.08 -6.74
N SER A 163 8.84 14.10 -6.32
CA SER A 163 9.74 12.94 -6.32
C SER A 163 10.21 12.68 -4.90
N PHE A 164 9.45 11.88 -4.17
CA PHE A 164 9.66 11.63 -2.72
C PHE A 164 9.53 10.16 -2.34
N GLY A 165 9.25 9.29 -3.30
CA GLY A 165 9.20 7.85 -3.07
C GLY A 165 10.58 7.21 -3.12
N ILE A 166 10.86 6.31 -2.18
CA ILE A 166 12.04 5.43 -2.17
C ILE A 166 11.55 3.99 -2.38
N LYS A 167 12.04 3.33 -3.43
CA LYS A 167 11.66 1.95 -3.71
C LYS A 167 12.03 1.02 -2.55
N LYS A 168 11.08 0.22 -2.08
CA LYS A 168 11.32 -0.79 -1.04
C LYS A 168 12.30 -1.85 -1.56
N LYS A 169 13.35 -2.13 -0.80
CA LYS A 169 14.17 -3.32 -1.01
C LYS A 169 13.35 -4.52 -0.56
N VAL A 170 12.83 -5.32 -1.48
CA VAL A 170 12.16 -6.59 -1.15
C VAL A 170 13.23 -7.54 -0.65
N LYS A 171 13.32 -7.75 0.67
CA LYS A 171 14.01 -8.91 1.22
C LYS A 171 13.09 -10.10 0.91
N LEU A 172 13.48 -10.93 -0.05
CA LEU A 172 12.86 -12.25 -0.27
C LEU A 172 12.98 -13.02 1.05
N GLN A 173 11.90 -13.07 1.81
CA GLN A 173 11.78 -14.03 2.90
C GLN A 173 11.75 -15.41 2.22
N LYS A 174 12.85 -16.15 2.33
CA LYS A 174 12.90 -17.56 1.99
C LYS A 174 11.81 -18.24 2.81
N THR A 175 10.73 -18.61 2.16
CA THR A 175 9.59 -19.29 2.78
C THR A 175 10.12 -20.56 3.46
N ALA A 176 9.67 -20.79 4.70
CA ALA A 176 10.11 -21.88 5.57
C ALA A 176 9.80 -23.30 5.05
N LYS A 177 9.58 -23.50 3.75
CA LYS A 177 9.35 -24.81 3.12
C LYS A 177 10.62 -25.56 2.73
N SER A 178 11.82 -24.96 2.84
CA SER A 178 13.09 -25.66 2.52
C SER A 178 13.81 -26.27 3.73
N LYS A 179 13.25 -26.16 4.96
CA LYS A 179 13.87 -26.77 6.16
C LYS A 179 13.42 -28.20 6.47
N LYS A 180 12.41 -28.74 5.78
CA LYS A 180 11.92 -30.11 6.06
C LYS A 180 12.49 -31.22 5.17
N ILE A 181 13.35 -30.93 4.19
CA ILE A 181 13.90 -31.95 3.29
C ILE A 181 15.32 -32.41 3.71
N ASN A 182 16.01 -31.66 4.56
CA ASN A 182 17.37 -32.04 4.98
C ASN A 182 17.47 -32.82 6.30
N GLU A 183 16.37 -32.97 7.06
CA GLU A 183 16.38 -33.79 8.29
C GLU A 183 16.04 -35.25 8.06
N SER A 184 15.49 -35.65 6.90
CA SER A 184 15.18 -37.04 6.59
C SER A 184 16.31 -37.81 5.93
N LYS A 185 17.43 -37.19 5.57
CA LYS A 185 18.59 -37.89 4.96
C LYS A 185 19.74 -38.22 5.93
N ASN A 186 19.69 -37.78 7.19
CA ASN A 186 20.73 -38.07 8.18
C ASN A 186 20.32 -39.13 9.23
N LYS A 187 19.20 -39.85 9.04
CA LYS A 187 18.74 -40.84 10.02
C LYS A 187 18.83 -42.30 9.51
N THR A 188 19.46 -42.52 8.37
CA THR A 188 19.52 -43.90 7.78
C THR A 188 20.94 -44.43 7.57
N MET A 189 21.95 -43.88 8.27
CA MET A 189 23.30 -44.45 8.25
C MET A 189 23.91 -44.56 9.64
N ALA A 190 23.25 -45.27 10.55
CA ALA A 190 23.87 -45.69 11.80
C ALA A 190 23.14 -46.94 12.32
N CYS A 191 23.18 -48.03 11.56
CA CYS A 191 22.97 -49.37 12.07
C CYS A 191 23.46 -50.36 11.00
N CYS A 192 24.72 -50.72 11.04
CA CYS A 192 25.18 -52.04 10.69
C CYS A 192 26.66 -52.24 10.98
N GLY A 193 26.90 -53.22 11.81
CA GLY A 193 28.08 -54.04 11.78
C GLY A 193 29.32 -53.52 12.52
N SER A 194 29.96 -54.22 13.32
CA SER A 194 29.88 -55.60 13.83
C SER A 194 31.07 -55.82 14.80
N LYS A 195 30.79 -56.64 15.76
CA LYS A 195 31.75 -57.30 16.68
C LYS A 195 33.01 -57.89 16.00
N LYS A 196 34.19 -57.74 16.65
CA LYS A 196 35.28 -58.75 16.79
C LYS A 196 36.30 -58.23 17.79
N LYS A 197 36.28 -58.77 18.98
CA LYS A 197 37.03 -59.89 19.59
C LYS A 197 38.56 -59.76 19.57
N LYS A 198 39.11 -59.64 20.82
CA LYS A 198 40.22 -60.36 21.44
C LYS A 198 41.63 -60.24 20.83
N LYS A 199 42.64 -59.87 21.60
CA LYS A 199 43.45 -60.72 22.46
C LYS A 199 44.67 -59.96 23.00
N LYS A 200 44.86 -59.99 24.32
CA LYS A 200 46.03 -60.39 25.12
C LYS A 200 47.41 -60.43 24.44
N LYS A 201 48.40 -59.81 25.08
CA LYS A 201 49.68 -60.22 25.64
C LYS A 201 50.63 -59.03 25.54
N LYS A 202 51.35 -58.68 26.44
CA LYS A 202 52.13 -59.04 27.62
C LYS A 202 52.49 -57.69 28.34
#